data_252d78bbea469760810b65387e44e796
#
_entry.id   252d78bbea469760810b65387e44e796
#
_cell.length_a   1.000
_cell.length_b   1.000
_cell.length_c   1.000
_cell.angle_alpha   90.00
_cell.angle_beta   90.00
_cell.angle_gamma   90.00
#
_symmetry.space_group_name_H-M   'P 1'
#
loop_
_entity.id
_entity.type
_entity.pdbx_description
1 polymer ?
#
loop_
_entity_poly.entity_id
_entity_poly.type
_entity_poly.pdbx_seq_one_letter_code
_entity_poly.pdbx_strand_id
1 'polypeptide(L)'
;MKISIIVPLFDRRNAGWKALESALAQTYPRDRYEVVAVTTRDDSAMRDPAARALLARCDALARTDLDPAATATEVQLYRAGHRRCTGGLIFFCEGHTVLREDCCSLIDEHFARNPDCDIAWAPRLNHAMSPLGRLVAMHNDRHQQRALAAGVFSLGANSVIRRRTLDALGGLEARYLRFSETALFHRALQRRAVIGRIQTPLATHYNDMDKELWLRLVHDSGAGRYAYYEDLLAQGKDESARIRHPVYVRASQPVIAALLAPLLRASGALLLGAAVGAQRLERPIAYRCYVLALGCTDLAGYCRACAQQAPQPRARRHAASFGIAGAAAPPDASTAGGEQSLDPVDDLPGVGRANPLGQRLREIRQKVA
;
A
#
# COMPACT_ATOMS: atom_id res chain seq x y z
N MET A 1 5.10 23.68 4.51
CA MET A 1 6.23 22.71 4.30
C MET A 1 6.35 22.38 2.82
N LYS A 2 7.54 21.90 2.34
CA LYS A 2 7.66 21.43 0.95
C LYS A 2 6.98 20.07 0.79
N ILE A 3 6.21 19.89 -0.31
CA ILE A 3 5.48 18.66 -0.63
C ILE A 3 6.19 17.95 -1.77
N SER A 4 6.49 16.66 -1.63
CA SER A 4 6.99 15.81 -2.71
C SER A 4 5.85 14.95 -3.25
N ILE A 5 5.49 15.12 -4.51
CA ILE A 5 4.50 14.30 -5.21
C ILE A 5 5.27 13.21 -5.98
N ILE A 6 5.06 11.95 -5.62
CA ILE A 6 5.66 10.81 -6.33
C ILE A 6 4.64 10.28 -7.34
N VAL A 7 5.00 10.30 -8.61
CA VAL A 7 4.14 9.84 -9.71
C VAL A 7 4.82 8.65 -10.42
N PRO A 8 4.40 7.40 -10.16
CA PRO A 8 4.86 6.26 -10.94
C PRO A 8 4.26 6.30 -12.33
N LEU A 9 5.08 6.07 -13.35
CA LEU A 9 4.63 6.05 -14.75
C LEU A 9 4.09 4.68 -15.18
N PHE A 10 3.84 3.82 -14.22
CA PHE A 10 3.24 2.50 -14.37
C PHE A 10 1.72 2.56 -14.25
N ASP A 11 1.00 1.67 -14.94
CA ASP A 11 -0.47 1.52 -14.84
C ASP A 11 -1.23 2.86 -15.05
N ARG A 12 -0.98 3.51 -16.19
CA ARG A 12 -1.60 4.81 -16.51
C ARG A 12 -3.08 4.70 -16.86
N ARG A 13 -3.59 3.52 -17.18
CA ARG A 13 -4.99 3.27 -17.56
C ARG A 13 -5.50 4.31 -18.56
N ASN A 14 -6.75 4.79 -18.37
CA ASN A 14 -7.36 5.81 -19.19
C ASN A 14 -6.89 7.23 -18.86
N ALA A 15 -6.07 7.41 -17.82
CA ALA A 15 -5.54 8.72 -17.46
C ALA A 15 -4.42 9.19 -18.39
N GLY A 16 -3.72 8.25 -19.06
CA GLY A 16 -2.59 8.57 -19.92
C GLY A 16 -1.51 9.32 -19.15
N TRP A 17 -1.14 10.52 -19.58
CA TRP A 17 -0.18 11.41 -18.91
C TRP A 17 -0.81 12.39 -17.93
N LYS A 18 -2.15 12.44 -17.82
CA LYS A 18 -2.89 13.41 -17.00
C LYS A 18 -2.48 13.40 -15.53
N ALA A 19 -2.07 12.23 -14.98
CA ALA A 19 -1.56 12.16 -13.62
C ALA A 19 -0.32 13.04 -13.45
N LEU A 20 0.66 12.92 -14.35
CA LEU A 20 1.87 13.72 -14.32
C LEU A 20 1.59 15.19 -14.67
N GLU A 21 0.75 15.46 -15.69
CA GLU A 21 0.33 16.80 -16.06
C GLU A 21 -0.32 17.54 -14.89
N SER A 22 -1.25 16.89 -14.18
CA SER A 22 -1.93 17.47 -13.04
C SER A 22 -1.01 17.72 -11.85
N ALA A 23 -0.04 16.83 -11.63
CA ALA A 23 0.98 17.04 -10.59
C ALA A 23 1.87 18.25 -10.90
N LEU A 24 2.17 18.49 -12.16
CA LEU A 24 2.97 19.64 -12.63
C LEU A 24 2.19 20.95 -12.71
N ALA A 25 0.85 20.88 -12.75
CA ALA A 25 -0.06 22.02 -12.94
C ALA A 25 -0.70 22.52 -11.64
N GLN A 26 -0.06 22.30 -10.50
CA GLN A 26 -0.58 22.79 -9.22
C GLN A 26 -0.54 24.31 -9.14
N THR A 27 -1.61 24.92 -8.61
CA THR A 27 -1.69 26.37 -8.39
C THR A 27 -0.92 26.83 -7.13
N TYR A 28 -0.27 25.91 -6.45
CA TYR A 28 0.56 26.14 -5.28
C TYR A 28 1.95 26.68 -5.67
N PRO A 29 2.64 27.50 -4.83
CA PRO A 29 3.95 28.04 -5.14
C PRO A 29 4.96 26.95 -5.56
N ARG A 30 5.61 27.15 -6.72
CA ARG A 30 6.43 26.11 -7.36
C ARG A 30 7.66 25.71 -6.54
N ASP A 31 8.20 26.60 -5.77
CA ASP A 31 9.32 26.38 -4.85
C ASP A 31 8.92 25.57 -3.61
N ARG A 32 7.60 25.44 -3.32
CA ARG A 32 7.05 24.74 -2.17
C ARG A 32 6.56 23.34 -2.48
N TYR A 33 6.66 22.86 -3.70
CA TYR A 33 6.42 21.47 -4.02
C TYR A 33 7.42 20.98 -5.08
N GLU A 34 7.53 19.67 -5.20
CA GLU A 34 8.32 19.01 -6.22
C GLU A 34 7.57 17.80 -6.77
N VAL A 35 7.83 17.48 -8.03
CA VAL A 35 7.27 16.32 -8.72
C VAL A 35 8.41 15.35 -9.04
N VAL A 36 8.33 14.16 -8.47
CA VAL A 36 9.27 13.06 -8.68
C VAL A 36 8.58 12.00 -9.53
N ALA A 37 8.90 11.99 -10.82
CA ALA A 37 8.45 10.93 -11.72
C ALA A 37 9.28 9.66 -11.51
N VAL A 38 8.64 8.49 -11.58
CA VAL A 38 9.32 7.20 -11.41
C VAL A 38 8.96 6.26 -12.54
N THR A 39 9.98 5.73 -13.20
CA THR A 39 9.83 4.79 -14.32
C THR A 39 10.66 3.53 -14.13
N THR A 40 10.33 2.50 -14.89
CA THR A 40 11.15 1.31 -15.06
C THR A 40 12.20 1.53 -16.16
N ARG A 41 13.22 0.67 -16.23
CA ARG A 41 14.32 0.81 -17.20
C ARG A 41 13.82 0.82 -18.65
N ASP A 42 12.85 -0.01 -18.99
CA ASP A 42 12.36 -0.27 -20.35
C ASP A 42 10.99 0.35 -20.64
N ASP A 43 10.66 1.44 -19.94
CA ASP A 43 9.39 2.12 -20.18
C ASP A 43 9.34 2.71 -21.59
N SER A 44 8.49 2.12 -22.46
CA SER A 44 8.21 2.62 -23.80
C SER A 44 7.74 4.08 -23.83
N ALA A 45 7.19 4.54 -22.70
CA ALA A 45 6.82 5.92 -22.47
C ALA A 45 7.98 6.91 -22.64
N MET A 46 9.21 6.49 -22.33
CA MET A 46 10.41 7.31 -22.55
C MET A 46 10.70 7.59 -24.04
N ARG A 47 10.06 6.86 -24.95
CA ARG A 47 10.15 7.08 -26.39
C ARG A 47 9.12 8.08 -26.92
N ASP A 48 8.06 8.34 -26.15
CA ASP A 48 7.00 9.29 -26.48
C ASP A 48 7.53 10.72 -26.29
N PRO A 49 7.51 11.58 -27.35
CA PRO A 49 7.95 12.97 -27.26
C PRO A 49 7.15 13.79 -26.22
N ALA A 50 5.82 13.55 -26.11
CA ALA A 50 4.98 14.24 -25.14
C ALA A 50 5.37 13.87 -23.71
N ALA A 51 5.63 12.59 -23.47
CA ALA A 51 6.14 12.12 -22.17
C ALA A 51 7.49 12.78 -21.82
N ARG A 52 8.42 12.82 -22.76
CA ARG A 52 9.72 13.46 -22.53
C ARG A 52 9.60 14.93 -22.18
N ALA A 53 8.70 15.66 -22.85
CA ALA A 53 8.44 17.06 -22.55
C ALA A 53 7.91 17.26 -21.11
N LEU A 54 7.03 16.39 -20.65
CA LEU A 54 6.53 16.41 -19.26
C LEU A 54 7.63 16.04 -18.26
N LEU A 55 8.41 15.00 -18.55
CA LEU A 55 9.49 14.55 -17.68
C LEU A 55 10.61 15.60 -17.52
N ALA A 56 10.88 16.40 -18.57
CA ALA A 56 11.82 17.51 -18.48
C ALA A 56 11.37 18.63 -17.50
N ARG A 57 10.10 18.69 -17.15
CA ARG A 57 9.53 19.64 -16.18
C ARG A 57 9.51 19.11 -14.75
N CYS A 58 9.77 17.80 -14.54
CA CYS A 58 9.84 17.20 -13.21
C CYS A 58 11.13 17.62 -12.51
N ASP A 59 11.07 17.70 -11.17
CA ASP A 59 12.25 18.03 -10.36
C ASP A 59 13.24 16.85 -10.29
N ALA A 60 12.72 15.63 -10.37
CA ALA A 60 13.54 14.43 -10.45
C ALA A 60 12.86 13.31 -11.25
N LEU A 61 13.69 12.54 -11.92
CA LEU A 61 13.32 11.27 -12.54
C LEU A 61 14.08 10.15 -11.85
N ALA A 62 13.34 9.30 -11.14
CA ALA A 62 13.87 8.06 -10.57
C ALA A 62 13.67 6.91 -11.57
N ARG A 63 14.73 6.14 -11.81
CA ARG A 63 14.66 4.92 -12.62
C ARG A 63 14.89 3.71 -11.74
N THR A 64 14.15 2.65 -11.99
CA THR A 64 14.35 1.36 -11.35
C THR A 64 14.83 0.34 -12.38
N ASP A 65 15.64 -0.61 -11.94
CA ASP A 65 16.09 -1.73 -12.78
C ASP A 65 15.03 -2.85 -12.89
N LEU A 66 13.81 -2.58 -12.46
CA LEU A 66 12.73 -3.54 -12.50
C LEU A 66 12.27 -3.80 -13.93
N ASP A 67 12.13 -5.07 -14.26
CA ASP A 67 11.45 -5.50 -15.48
C ASP A 67 9.95 -5.17 -15.36
N PRO A 68 9.39 -4.36 -16.27
CA PRO A 68 7.95 -4.06 -16.28
C PRO A 68 7.07 -5.30 -16.39
N ALA A 69 7.57 -6.36 -17.04
CA ALA A 69 6.88 -7.64 -17.20
C ALA A 69 6.93 -8.49 -15.93
N ALA A 70 7.96 -8.33 -15.11
CA ALA A 70 8.18 -9.08 -13.89
C ALA A 70 7.69 -8.33 -12.65
N THR A 71 6.39 -8.13 -12.51
CA THR A 71 5.74 -7.70 -11.24
C THR A 71 6.22 -6.37 -10.63
N ALA A 72 6.58 -5.36 -11.45
CA ALA A 72 6.78 -4.02 -10.90
C ALA A 72 5.46 -3.54 -10.28
N THR A 73 5.38 -3.60 -8.96
CA THR A 73 4.27 -3.01 -8.25
C THR A 73 4.54 -1.51 -8.07
N GLU A 74 3.49 -0.70 -8.02
CA GLU A 74 3.61 0.73 -7.69
C GLU A 74 4.45 0.97 -6.44
N VAL A 75 4.38 0.06 -5.47
CA VAL A 75 5.15 0.10 -4.23
C VAL A 75 6.66 0.21 -4.45
N GLN A 76 7.21 -0.54 -5.40
CA GLN A 76 8.64 -0.50 -5.71
C GLN A 76 9.01 0.84 -6.36
N LEU A 77 8.11 1.38 -7.18
CA LEU A 77 8.27 2.70 -7.79
C LEU A 77 8.18 3.80 -6.72
N TYR A 78 7.23 3.73 -5.81
CA TYR A 78 7.15 4.68 -4.68
C TYR A 78 8.42 4.68 -3.83
N ARG A 79 9.02 3.52 -3.56
CA ARG A 79 10.31 3.45 -2.84
C ARG A 79 11.44 4.13 -3.60
N ALA A 80 11.50 3.96 -4.91
CA ALA A 80 12.52 4.63 -5.72
C ALA A 80 12.31 6.15 -5.74
N GLY A 81 11.07 6.60 -5.87
CA GLY A 81 10.69 8.00 -5.79
C GLY A 81 11.01 8.62 -4.43
N HIS A 82 10.62 7.95 -3.34
CA HIS A 82 10.86 8.43 -1.97
C HIS A 82 12.33 8.75 -1.71
N ARG A 83 13.26 7.93 -2.21
CA ARG A 83 14.72 8.20 -2.09
C ARG A 83 15.19 9.46 -2.81
N ARG A 84 14.41 9.98 -3.76
CA ARG A 84 14.71 11.20 -4.53
C ARG A 84 13.99 12.45 -4.01
N CYS A 85 12.98 12.25 -3.16
CA CYS A 85 12.20 13.34 -2.60
C CYS A 85 13.02 14.19 -1.63
N THR A 86 12.75 15.49 -1.56
CA THR A 86 13.36 16.43 -0.61
C THR A 86 12.34 17.10 0.32
N GLY A 87 11.05 17.03 0.01
CA GLY A 87 9.97 17.64 0.78
C GLY A 87 9.74 16.98 2.15
N GLY A 88 9.19 17.72 3.08
CA GLY A 88 8.83 17.24 4.42
C GLY A 88 7.52 16.46 4.45
N LEU A 89 6.69 16.58 3.40
CA LEU A 89 5.46 15.81 3.18
C LEU A 89 5.65 14.97 1.92
N ILE A 90 5.31 13.69 1.99
CA ILE A 90 5.34 12.74 0.86
C ILE A 90 3.92 12.41 0.47
N PHE A 91 3.57 12.67 -0.78
CA PHE A 91 2.28 12.35 -1.37
C PHE A 91 2.43 11.28 -2.44
N PHE A 92 1.76 10.15 -2.26
CA PHE A 92 1.74 9.04 -3.22
C PHE A 92 0.60 9.25 -4.22
N CYS A 93 0.95 9.58 -5.46
CA CYS A 93 0.01 9.76 -6.57
C CYS A 93 0.13 8.57 -7.51
N GLU A 94 -0.94 7.76 -7.65
CA GLU A 94 -0.94 6.65 -8.63
C GLU A 94 -0.88 7.19 -10.07
N GLY A 95 -0.26 6.44 -10.99
CA GLY A 95 -0.10 6.83 -12.39
C GLY A 95 -1.41 7.02 -13.17
N HIS A 96 -2.54 6.62 -12.57
CA HIS A 96 -3.89 6.77 -13.11
C HIS A 96 -4.79 7.68 -12.24
N THR A 97 -4.17 8.52 -11.40
CA THR A 97 -4.87 9.46 -10.52
C THR A 97 -4.59 10.89 -10.97
N VAL A 98 -5.63 11.64 -11.32
CA VAL A 98 -5.53 13.03 -11.76
C VAL A 98 -5.83 13.94 -10.59
N LEU A 99 -4.85 14.75 -10.20
CA LEU A 99 -4.93 15.67 -9.07
C LEU A 99 -5.79 16.89 -9.39
N ARG A 100 -6.44 17.43 -8.37
CA ARG A 100 -7.01 18.79 -8.43
C ARG A 100 -5.87 19.80 -8.52
N GLU A 101 -6.12 20.93 -9.14
CA GLU A 101 -5.14 22.02 -9.28
C GLU A 101 -4.74 22.66 -7.94
N ASP A 102 -5.61 22.60 -6.93
CA ASP A 102 -5.40 23.12 -5.57
C ASP A 102 -4.99 22.05 -4.56
N CYS A 103 -4.66 20.84 -5.02
CA CYS A 103 -4.33 19.69 -4.17
C CYS A 103 -3.23 20.00 -3.16
N CYS A 104 -2.13 20.63 -3.60
CA CYS A 104 -1.02 20.99 -2.72
C CYS A 104 -1.43 22.04 -1.66
N SER A 105 -2.29 22.98 -2.03
CA SER A 105 -2.81 24.00 -1.08
C SER A 105 -3.65 23.34 0.00
N LEU A 106 -4.55 22.42 -0.34
CA LEU A 106 -5.38 21.67 0.60
C LEU A 106 -4.55 20.80 1.54
N ILE A 107 -3.47 20.20 1.05
CA ILE A 107 -2.52 19.43 1.86
C ILE A 107 -1.80 20.35 2.85
N ASP A 108 -1.22 21.44 2.37
CA ASP A 108 -0.47 22.38 3.22
C ASP A 108 -1.36 22.98 4.33
N GLU A 109 -2.56 23.39 3.97
CA GLU A 109 -3.56 23.92 4.91
C GLU A 109 -3.94 22.90 5.98
N HIS A 110 -4.14 21.64 5.60
CA HIS A 110 -4.45 20.58 6.55
C HIS A 110 -3.33 20.39 7.58
N PHE A 111 -2.07 20.27 7.11
CA PHE A 111 -0.93 20.05 7.99
C PHE A 111 -0.53 21.29 8.79
N ALA A 112 -0.86 22.49 8.32
CA ALA A 112 -0.70 23.74 9.08
C ALA A 112 -1.70 23.83 10.24
N ARG A 113 -2.97 23.46 10.01
CA ARG A 113 -4.00 23.41 11.05
C ARG A 113 -3.84 22.24 12.03
N ASN A 114 -3.15 21.19 11.63
CA ASN A 114 -2.96 19.97 12.41
C ASN A 114 -1.46 19.63 12.50
N PRO A 115 -0.66 20.40 13.28
CA PRO A 115 0.79 20.25 13.34
C PRO A 115 1.23 18.86 13.83
N ASP A 116 0.42 18.22 14.67
CA ASP A 116 0.69 16.88 15.20
C ASP A 116 0.27 15.74 14.26
N CYS A 117 -0.44 16.05 13.16
CA CYS A 117 -0.85 15.03 12.19
C CYS A 117 0.39 14.44 11.49
N ASP A 118 0.55 13.12 11.55
CA ASP A 118 1.63 12.38 10.92
C ASP A 118 1.27 11.95 9.51
N ILE A 119 0.01 11.53 9.34
CA ILE A 119 -0.52 10.96 8.11
C ILE A 119 -1.89 11.59 7.86
N ALA A 120 -2.10 12.13 6.69
CA ALA A 120 -3.42 12.58 6.26
C ALA A 120 -3.94 11.70 5.12
N TRP A 121 -5.20 11.34 5.20
CA TRP A 121 -5.91 10.65 4.13
C TRP A 121 -6.97 11.58 3.53
N ALA A 122 -7.16 11.51 2.22
CA ALA A 122 -8.19 12.24 1.51
C ALA A 122 -9.13 11.29 0.75
N PRO A 123 -10.43 11.59 0.67
CA PRO A 123 -11.32 10.89 -0.25
C PRO A 123 -10.87 11.14 -1.70
N ARG A 124 -11.28 10.25 -2.59
CA ARG A 124 -11.06 10.37 -4.03
C ARG A 124 -12.39 10.23 -4.78
N LEU A 125 -12.48 10.86 -5.92
CA LEU A 125 -13.59 10.65 -6.85
C LEU A 125 -13.22 9.47 -7.74
N ASN A 126 -14.10 8.47 -7.84
CA ASN A 126 -13.86 7.31 -8.70
C ASN A 126 -14.51 7.55 -10.08
N HIS A 127 -13.72 7.38 -11.14
CA HIS A 127 -14.16 7.50 -12.51
C HIS A 127 -13.98 6.17 -13.25
N ALA A 128 -14.98 5.75 -14.04
CA ALA A 128 -14.91 4.54 -14.83
C ALA A 128 -15.88 4.57 -16.01
N MET A 129 -15.45 4.07 -17.14
CA MET A 129 -16.24 3.94 -18.37
C MET A 129 -16.57 2.47 -18.67
N SER A 130 -15.61 1.56 -18.47
CA SER A 130 -15.78 0.15 -18.76
C SER A 130 -16.66 -0.58 -17.72
N PRO A 131 -17.30 -1.69 -18.08
CA PRO A 131 -18.07 -2.49 -17.12
C PRO A 131 -17.25 -2.97 -15.92
N LEU A 132 -16.01 -3.44 -16.14
CA LEU A 132 -15.11 -3.81 -15.04
C LEU A 132 -14.72 -2.59 -14.20
N GLY A 133 -14.35 -1.50 -14.85
CA GLY A 133 -14.02 -0.25 -14.16
C GLY A 133 -15.14 0.24 -13.25
N ARG A 134 -16.41 0.18 -13.70
CA ARG A 134 -17.57 0.54 -12.87
C ARG A 134 -17.72 -0.35 -11.63
N LEU A 135 -17.45 -1.66 -11.74
CA LEU A 135 -17.45 -2.56 -10.58
C LEU A 135 -16.31 -2.22 -9.59
N VAL A 136 -15.13 -1.91 -10.11
CA VAL A 136 -13.97 -1.47 -9.29
C VAL A 136 -14.30 -0.14 -8.60
N ALA A 137 -14.81 0.84 -9.34
CA ALA A 137 -15.23 2.14 -8.79
C ALA A 137 -16.26 1.99 -7.68
N MET A 138 -17.33 1.21 -7.93
CA MET A 138 -18.36 0.91 -6.92
C MET A 138 -17.78 0.24 -5.67
N HIS A 139 -16.81 -0.67 -5.84
CA HIS A 139 -16.13 -1.32 -4.71
C HIS A 139 -15.32 -0.31 -3.90
N ASN A 140 -14.54 0.54 -4.58
CA ASN A 140 -13.73 1.58 -3.97
C ASN A 140 -14.61 2.59 -3.20
N ASP A 141 -15.72 3.03 -3.79
CA ASP A 141 -16.67 3.95 -3.14
C ASP A 141 -17.26 3.34 -1.86
N ARG A 142 -17.71 2.08 -1.93
CA ARG A 142 -18.24 1.38 -0.75
C ARG A 142 -17.20 1.16 0.33
N HIS A 143 -15.97 0.84 -0.07
CA HIS A 143 -14.85 0.70 0.86
C HIS A 143 -14.55 2.05 1.53
N GLN A 144 -14.47 3.12 0.75
CA GLN A 144 -14.27 4.49 1.24
C GLN A 144 -15.38 4.93 2.20
N GLN A 145 -16.65 4.69 1.85
CA GLN A 145 -17.79 5.01 2.73
C GLN A 145 -17.73 4.24 4.06
N ARG A 146 -17.39 2.94 4.02
CA ARG A 146 -17.22 2.15 5.25
C ARG A 146 -16.06 2.65 6.11
N ALA A 147 -14.94 2.98 5.49
CA ALA A 147 -13.79 3.56 6.17
C ALA A 147 -14.15 4.88 6.84
N LEU A 148 -14.91 5.73 6.15
CA LEU A 148 -15.42 7.00 6.68
C LEU A 148 -16.36 6.78 7.87
N ALA A 149 -17.31 5.86 7.76
CA ALA A 149 -18.27 5.54 8.82
C ALA A 149 -17.59 4.93 10.05
N ALA A 150 -16.54 4.12 9.83
CA ALA A 150 -15.80 3.47 10.91
C ALA A 150 -14.72 4.38 11.54
N GLY A 151 -14.39 5.52 10.92
CA GLY A 151 -13.26 6.36 11.31
C GLY A 151 -11.91 5.65 11.16
N VAL A 152 -11.86 4.61 10.31
CA VAL A 152 -10.66 3.82 10.02
C VAL A 152 -10.30 4.03 8.56
N PHE A 153 -9.07 4.42 8.30
CA PHE A 153 -8.59 4.71 6.95
C PHE A 153 -7.47 3.73 6.61
N SER A 154 -7.47 3.18 5.41
CA SER A 154 -6.30 2.48 4.88
C SER A 154 -5.41 3.48 4.17
N LEU A 155 -4.10 3.34 4.34
CA LEU A 155 -3.14 4.01 3.47
C LEU A 155 -3.31 3.45 2.06
N GLY A 156 -3.35 4.33 1.11
CA GLY A 156 -3.45 4.04 -0.32
C GLY A 156 -3.12 5.29 -1.08
N ALA A 157 -3.38 5.29 -2.37
CA ALA A 157 -3.39 6.52 -3.15
C ALA A 157 -4.19 7.61 -2.43
N ASN A 158 -3.71 8.84 -2.50
CA ASN A 158 -4.21 10.03 -1.79
C ASN A 158 -3.88 10.09 -0.29
N SER A 159 -2.89 9.31 0.17
CA SER A 159 -2.32 9.51 1.50
C SER A 159 -1.11 10.43 1.42
N VAL A 160 -1.04 11.35 2.37
CA VAL A 160 0.10 12.25 2.57
C VAL A 160 0.74 11.91 3.90
N ILE A 161 2.03 11.67 3.92
CA ILE A 161 2.76 11.21 5.10
C ILE A 161 3.92 12.16 5.38
N ARG A 162 4.12 12.57 6.63
CA ARG A 162 5.36 13.26 7.00
C ARG A 162 6.55 12.39 6.70
N ARG A 163 7.57 12.94 6.04
CA ARG A 163 8.79 12.19 5.71
C ARG A 163 9.37 11.50 6.96
N ARG A 164 9.55 12.26 8.05
CA ARG A 164 10.06 11.71 9.31
C ARG A 164 9.29 10.48 9.80
N THR A 165 7.96 10.51 9.65
CA THR A 165 7.08 9.40 10.03
C THR A 165 7.24 8.22 9.08
N LEU A 166 7.28 8.46 7.77
CA LEU A 166 7.50 7.42 6.76
C LEU A 166 8.85 6.72 6.97
N ASP A 167 9.91 7.49 7.23
CA ASP A 167 11.25 6.99 7.50
C ASP A 167 11.29 6.17 8.80
N ALA A 168 10.69 6.69 9.88
CA ALA A 168 10.58 5.99 11.15
C ALA A 168 9.77 4.69 11.06
N LEU A 169 8.79 4.62 10.16
CA LEU A 169 8.01 3.41 9.88
C LEU A 169 8.75 2.41 8.96
N GLY A 170 9.93 2.76 8.44
CA GLY A 170 10.70 1.93 7.51
C GLY A 170 10.19 1.96 6.06
N GLY A 171 9.28 2.89 5.74
CA GLY A 171 8.74 3.08 4.40
C GLY A 171 7.84 1.94 3.91
N LEU A 172 7.61 1.89 2.60
CA LEU A 172 6.88 0.81 1.94
C LEU A 172 7.79 -0.38 1.70
N GLU A 173 7.36 -1.59 2.02
CA GLU A 173 8.14 -2.81 1.84
C GLU A 173 7.71 -3.59 0.59
N ALA A 174 8.62 -3.69 -0.39
CA ALA A 174 8.31 -4.31 -1.68
C ALA A 174 7.91 -5.79 -1.58
N ARG A 175 8.39 -6.52 -0.55
CA ARG A 175 8.07 -7.94 -0.33
C ARG A 175 6.59 -8.19 -0.05
N TYR A 176 5.86 -7.18 0.45
CA TYR A 176 4.42 -7.30 0.69
C TYR A 176 3.59 -6.90 -0.54
N LEU A 177 4.23 -6.67 -1.67
CA LEU A 177 3.56 -6.32 -2.92
C LEU A 177 2.48 -5.25 -2.70
N ARG A 178 1.29 -5.41 -3.24
CA ARG A 178 0.17 -4.48 -3.04
C ARG A 178 -0.36 -4.41 -1.61
N PHE A 179 -0.02 -5.36 -0.75
CA PHE A 179 -0.39 -5.31 0.67
C PHE A 179 0.53 -4.37 1.48
N SER A 180 1.58 -3.84 0.89
CA SER A 180 2.56 -2.98 1.56
C SER A 180 1.96 -1.71 2.17
N GLU A 181 0.97 -1.11 1.53
CA GLU A 181 0.26 0.06 2.06
C GLU A 181 -0.51 -0.30 3.33
N THR A 182 -1.21 -1.42 3.33
CA THR A 182 -1.91 -1.94 4.52
C THR A 182 -0.92 -2.27 5.64
N ALA A 183 0.23 -2.89 5.31
CA ALA A 183 1.28 -3.18 6.26
C ALA A 183 1.89 -1.89 6.86
N LEU A 184 2.10 -0.85 6.07
CA LEU A 184 2.57 0.45 6.54
C LEU A 184 1.53 1.09 7.49
N PHE A 185 0.24 1.01 7.15
CA PHE A 185 -0.83 1.52 8.00
C PHE A 185 -0.88 0.80 9.35
N HIS A 186 -0.76 -0.53 9.38
CA HIS A 186 -0.70 -1.28 10.64
C HIS A 186 0.50 -0.85 11.50
N ARG A 187 1.68 -0.65 10.90
CA ARG A 187 2.84 -0.14 11.63
C ARG A 187 2.62 1.27 12.17
N ALA A 188 1.94 2.13 11.42
CA ALA A 188 1.56 3.46 11.87
C ALA A 188 0.64 3.40 13.10
N LEU A 189 -0.37 2.54 13.07
CA LEU A 189 -1.26 2.33 14.22
C LEU A 189 -0.52 1.77 15.44
N GLN A 190 0.39 0.81 15.27
CA GLN A 190 1.21 0.25 16.35
C GLN A 190 2.09 1.32 17.01
N ARG A 191 2.60 2.27 16.21
CA ARG A 191 3.41 3.40 16.70
C ARG A 191 2.57 4.62 17.12
N ARG A 192 1.25 4.48 17.17
CA ARG A 192 0.32 5.54 17.58
C ARG A 192 0.46 6.82 16.74
N ALA A 193 0.80 6.68 15.45
CA ALA A 193 0.85 7.81 14.55
C ALA A 193 -0.50 8.54 14.52
N VAL A 194 -0.48 9.86 14.51
CA VAL A 194 -1.67 10.71 14.45
C VAL A 194 -2.16 10.74 13.00
N ILE A 195 -3.34 10.16 12.78
CA ILE A 195 -3.93 10.06 11.44
C ILE A 195 -5.08 11.06 11.32
N GLY A 196 -4.93 11.98 10.37
CA GLY A 196 -5.90 13.02 10.04
C GLY A 196 -6.68 12.71 8.77
N ARG A 197 -7.70 13.53 8.52
CA ARG A 197 -8.50 13.45 7.30
C ARG A 197 -8.61 14.82 6.63
N ILE A 198 -8.25 14.89 5.37
CA ILE A 198 -8.59 16.00 4.48
C ILE A 198 -10.02 15.75 3.99
N GLN A 199 -10.92 16.72 4.21
CA GLN A 199 -12.35 16.54 3.90
C GLN A 199 -12.64 16.55 2.40
N THR A 200 -11.91 17.36 1.67
CA THR A 200 -12.09 17.57 0.24
C THR A 200 -11.37 16.48 -0.56
N PRO A 201 -12.00 15.90 -1.60
CA PRO A 201 -11.29 15.01 -2.51
C PRO A 201 -10.10 15.72 -3.16
N LEU A 202 -8.92 15.11 -3.11
CA LEU A 202 -7.70 15.65 -3.71
C LEU A 202 -7.54 15.27 -5.18
N ALA A 203 -8.25 14.22 -5.63
CA ALA A 203 -8.00 13.65 -6.94
C ALA A 203 -9.19 12.86 -7.49
N THR A 204 -9.17 12.66 -8.81
CA THR A 204 -10.02 11.72 -9.55
C THR A 204 -9.18 10.49 -9.89
N HIS A 205 -9.66 9.32 -9.45
CA HIS A 205 -9.03 8.02 -9.66
C HIS A 205 -9.71 7.28 -10.83
N TYR A 206 -8.95 6.95 -11.86
CA TYR A 206 -9.43 6.24 -13.04
C TYR A 206 -9.36 4.74 -12.81
N ASN A 207 -10.52 4.07 -12.83
CA ASN A 207 -10.64 2.66 -12.44
C ASN A 207 -10.65 1.68 -13.62
N ASP A 208 -10.63 2.18 -14.85
CA ASP A 208 -10.67 1.31 -16.04
C ASP A 208 -9.36 0.52 -16.17
N MET A 209 -9.51 -0.80 -16.27
CA MET A 209 -8.41 -1.73 -16.48
C MET A 209 -8.93 -2.97 -17.22
N ASP A 210 -8.02 -3.74 -17.79
CA ASP A 210 -8.36 -5.04 -18.35
C ASP A 210 -8.49 -6.12 -17.26
N LYS A 211 -9.06 -7.25 -17.64
CA LYS A 211 -9.30 -8.37 -16.73
C LYS A 211 -7.99 -9.00 -16.22
N GLU A 212 -6.97 -9.04 -17.06
CA GLU A 212 -5.68 -9.68 -16.75
C GLU A 212 -4.93 -8.85 -15.70
N LEU A 213 -4.88 -7.54 -15.90
CA LEU A 213 -4.32 -6.61 -14.91
C LEU A 213 -5.06 -6.73 -13.58
N TRP A 214 -6.40 -6.73 -13.60
CA TRP A 214 -7.19 -6.87 -12.38
C TRP A 214 -6.87 -8.16 -11.62
N LEU A 215 -6.88 -9.31 -12.32
CA LEU A 215 -6.58 -10.61 -11.73
C LEU A 215 -5.17 -10.63 -11.11
N ARG A 216 -4.19 -10.08 -11.81
CA ARG A 216 -2.81 -9.97 -11.30
C ARG A 216 -2.74 -9.11 -10.04
N LEU A 217 -3.32 -7.91 -10.07
CA LEU A 217 -3.24 -6.96 -8.95
C LEU A 217 -3.90 -7.51 -7.68
N VAL A 218 -5.05 -8.19 -7.82
CA VAL A 218 -5.75 -8.82 -6.69
C VAL A 218 -4.99 -10.05 -6.18
N HIS A 219 -4.45 -10.86 -7.07
CA HIS A 219 -3.60 -12.00 -6.71
C HIS A 219 -2.35 -11.56 -5.93
N ASP A 220 -1.69 -10.48 -6.36
CA ASP A 220 -0.51 -9.93 -5.70
C ASP A 220 -0.85 -9.35 -4.32
N SER A 221 -2.06 -8.83 -4.14
CA SER A 221 -2.56 -8.43 -2.81
C SER A 221 -2.60 -9.62 -1.84
N GLY A 222 -3.15 -10.75 -2.28
CA GLY A 222 -3.20 -11.98 -1.47
C GLY A 222 -1.81 -12.54 -1.14
N ALA A 223 -0.91 -12.57 -2.12
CA ALA A 223 0.47 -13.01 -1.92
C ALA A 223 1.22 -12.12 -0.92
N GLY A 224 1.09 -10.81 -1.06
CA GLY A 224 1.67 -9.84 -0.13
C GLY A 224 1.11 -9.96 1.29
N ARG A 225 -0.19 -10.24 1.42
CA ARG A 225 -0.86 -10.52 2.70
C ARG A 225 -0.26 -11.74 3.39
N TYR A 226 -0.01 -12.82 2.62
CA TYR A 226 0.66 -14.00 3.16
C TYR A 226 2.03 -13.65 3.73
N ALA A 227 2.87 -12.98 2.95
CA ALA A 227 4.21 -12.58 3.38
C ALA A 227 4.18 -11.71 4.65
N TYR A 228 3.24 -10.77 4.73
CA TYR A 228 3.08 -9.93 5.91
C TYR A 228 2.67 -10.72 7.16
N TYR A 229 1.76 -11.67 7.03
CA TYR A 229 1.33 -12.50 8.15
C TYR A 229 2.44 -13.43 8.65
N GLU A 230 3.23 -14.00 7.75
CA GLU A 230 4.39 -14.82 8.14
C GLU A 230 5.42 -14.00 8.91
N ASP A 231 5.66 -12.75 8.53
CA ASP A 231 6.56 -11.88 9.26
C ASP A 231 6.04 -11.52 10.67
N LEU A 232 4.73 -11.29 10.81
CA LEU A 232 4.14 -11.06 12.13
C LEU A 232 4.27 -12.29 13.04
N LEU A 233 4.07 -13.48 12.49
CA LEU A 233 4.26 -14.74 13.22
C LEU A 233 5.73 -14.94 13.64
N ALA A 234 6.67 -14.68 12.72
CA ALA A 234 8.10 -14.77 12.99
C ALA A 234 8.58 -13.82 14.09
N GLN A 235 7.89 -12.66 14.25
CA GLN A 235 8.15 -11.68 15.31
C GLN A 235 7.48 -12.01 16.64
N GLY A 236 6.80 -13.16 16.76
CA GLY A 236 6.06 -13.55 17.98
C GLY A 236 4.85 -12.64 18.28
N LYS A 237 4.47 -11.80 17.34
CA LYS A 237 3.32 -10.90 17.52
C LYS A 237 2.03 -11.69 17.25
N ASP A 238 1.39 -12.11 18.33
CA ASP A 238 0.11 -12.85 18.30
C ASP A 238 -1.07 -12.04 17.72
N GLU A 239 -0.81 -10.80 17.33
CA GLU A 239 -1.78 -9.98 16.58
C GLU A 239 -2.18 -10.62 15.25
N SER A 240 -1.37 -11.53 14.71
CA SER A 240 -1.70 -12.27 13.49
C SER A 240 -3.00 -13.07 13.63
N ALA A 241 -3.27 -13.66 14.79
CA ALA A 241 -4.51 -14.38 15.06
C ALA A 241 -5.73 -13.47 15.10
N ARG A 242 -5.55 -12.19 15.48
CA ARG A 242 -6.63 -11.19 15.54
C ARG A 242 -6.93 -10.54 14.18
N ILE A 243 -5.94 -10.53 13.28
CA ILE A 243 -6.05 -9.90 11.95
C ILE A 243 -6.42 -10.94 10.89
N ARG A 244 -6.07 -12.21 11.09
CA ARG A 244 -6.36 -13.30 10.14
C ARG A 244 -7.83 -13.68 10.17
N HIS A 245 -8.49 -13.52 9.02
CA HIS A 245 -9.77 -14.19 8.82
C HIS A 245 -9.55 -15.72 8.87
N PRO A 246 -10.45 -16.50 9.51
CA PRO A 246 -10.30 -17.97 9.67
C PRO A 246 -9.98 -18.72 8.39
N VAL A 247 -10.44 -18.22 7.24
CA VAL A 247 -10.16 -18.78 5.90
C VAL A 247 -8.67 -18.77 5.60
N TYR A 248 -7.95 -17.68 5.93
CA TYR A 248 -6.51 -17.60 5.68
C TYR A 248 -5.71 -18.52 6.61
N VAL A 249 -6.15 -18.70 7.86
CA VAL A 249 -5.52 -19.64 8.80
C VAL A 249 -5.59 -21.06 8.26
N ARG A 250 -6.75 -21.49 7.77
CA ARG A 250 -6.93 -22.84 7.18
C ARG A 250 -6.14 -23.00 5.88
N ALA A 251 -6.06 -21.95 5.08
CA ALA A 251 -5.31 -21.93 3.81
C ALA A 251 -3.78 -21.87 4.01
N SER A 252 -3.28 -21.72 5.24
CA SER A 252 -1.83 -21.66 5.55
C SER A 252 -1.15 -23.04 5.59
N GLN A 253 -1.87 -24.13 5.29
CA GLN A 253 -1.26 -25.46 5.16
C GLN A 253 -0.77 -25.64 3.72
N PRO A 254 0.55 -25.86 3.47
CA PRO A 254 1.11 -25.83 2.11
C PRO A 254 0.46 -26.80 1.13
N VAL A 255 0.12 -28.00 1.57
CA VAL A 255 -0.53 -29.01 0.71
C VAL A 255 -1.93 -28.55 0.32
N ILE A 256 -2.72 -28.08 1.29
CA ILE A 256 -4.07 -27.57 1.03
C ILE A 256 -3.99 -26.33 0.13
N ALA A 257 -3.06 -25.44 0.39
CA ALA A 257 -2.82 -24.25 -0.39
C ALA A 257 -2.46 -24.56 -1.86
N ALA A 258 -1.60 -25.55 -2.08
CA ALA A 258 -1.22 -25.98 -3.43
C ALA A 258 -2.43 -26.52 -4.24
N LEU A 259 -3.34 -27.25 -3.60
CA LEU A 259 -4.55 -27.77 -4.23
C LEU A 259 -5.61 -26.68 -4.47
N LEU A 260 -5.76 -25.76 -3.51
CA LEU A 260 -6.78 -24.72 -3.59
C LEU A 260 -6.42 -23.58 -4.54
N ALA A 261 -5.14 -23.19 -4.66
CA ALA A 261 -4.74 -22.04 -5.47
C ALA A 261 -5.24 -22.07 -6.92
N PRO A 262 -5.07 -23.18 -7.70
CA PRO A 262 -5.55 -23.22 -9.08
C PRO A 262 -7.09 -23.20 -9.18
N LEU A 263 -7.79 -23.87 -8.26
CA LEU A 263 -9.26 -23.89 -8.22
C LEU A 263 -9.82 -22.50 -7.93
N LEU A 264 -9.28 -21.81 -6.92
CA LEU A 264 -9.68 -20.45 -6.57
C LEU A 264 -9.39 -19.45 -7.69
N ARG A 265 -8.24 -19.60 -8.37
CA ARG A 265 -7.90 -18.76 -9.52
C ARG A 265 -8.89 -18.94 -10.66
N ALA A 266 -9.24 -20.16 -11.00
CA ALA A 266 -10.24 -20.46 -12.03
C ALA A 266 -11.61 -19.91 -11.64
N SER A 267 -12.06 -20.16 -10.40
CA SER A 267 -13.31 -19.63 -9.87
C SER A 267 -13.36 -18.11 -9.88
N GLY A 268 -12.28 -17.43 -9.49
CA GLY A 268 -12.16 -15.97 -9.53
C GLY A 268 -12.31 -15.43 -10.96
N ALA A 269 -11.65 -16.06 -11.93
CA ALA A 269 -11.73 -15.66 -13.33
C ALA A 269 -13.12 -15.85 -13.94
N LEU A 270 -13.81 -16.95 -13.61
CA LEU A 270 -15.19 -17.24 -14.04
C LEU A 270 -16.16 -16.23 -13.43
N LEU A 271 -16.09 -16.02 -12.11
CA LEU A 271 -16.93 -15.07 -11.40
C LEU A 271 -16.72 -13.63 -11.89
N LEU A 272 -15.48 -13.25 -12.21
CA LEU A 272 -15.19 -11.94 -12.79
C LEU A 272 -15.83 -11.80 -14.18
N GLY A 273 -15.75 -12.85 -15.01
CA GLY A 273 -16.43 -12.89 -16.31
C GLY A 273 -17.94 -12.69 -16.17
N ALA A 274 -18.55 -13.42 -15.23
CA ALA A 274 -19.98 -13.31 -14.91
C ALA A 274 -20.35 -11.90 -14.39
N ALA A 275 -19.52 -11.34 -13.53
CA ALA A 275 -19.71 -9.98 -13.01
C ALA A 275 -19.70 -8.93 -14.12
N VAL A 276 -18.70 -8.99 -15.02
CA VAL A 276 -18.58 -8.06 -16.15
C VAL A 276 -19.75 -8.22 -17.13
N GLY A 277 -20.18 -9.47 -17.43
CA GLY A 277 -21.35 -9.73 -18.25
C GLY A 277 -22.63 -9.18 -17.63
N ALA A 278 -22.86 -9.43 -16.34
CA ALA A 278 -24.01 -8.92 -15.60
C ALA A 278 -23.99 -7.38 -15.51
N GLN A 279 -22.82 -6.77 -15.37
CA GLN A 279 -22.67 -5.31 -15.34
C GLN A 279 -23.01 -4.67 -16.69
N ARG A 280 -22.66 -5.32 -17.81
CA ARG A 280 -23.06 -4.86 -19.16
C ARG A 280 -24.58 -4.85 -19.33
N LEU A 281 -25.27 -5.77 -18.67
CA LEU A 281 -26.74 -5.90 -18.67
C LEU A 281 -27.39 -5.17 -17.48
N GLU A 282 -26.63 -4.39 -16.73
CA GLU A 282 -27.08 -3.63 -15.56
C GLU A 282 -27.78 -4.50 -14.49
N ARG A 283 -27.40 -5.78 -14.36
CA ARG A 283 -27.99 -6.72 -13.44
C ARG A 283 -27.49 -6.50 -12.00
N PRO A 284 -28.38 -6.49 -10.98
CA PRO A 284 -27.98 -6.26 -9.56
C PRO A 284 -26.99 -7.27 -9.01
N ILE A 285 -26.95 -8.49 -9.56
CA ILE A 285 -26.04 -9.56 -9.15
C ILE A 285 -24.56 -9.27 -9.52
N ALA A 286 -24.31 -8.34 -10.46
CA ALA A 286 -22.96 -8.04 -10.95
C ALA A 286 -21.97 -7.76 -9.81
N TYR A 287 -22.35 -6.92 -8.86
CA TYR A 287 -21.48 -6.56 -7.74
C TYR A 287 -21.23 -7.74 -6.79
N ARG A 288 -22.22 -8.61 -6.56
CA ARG A 288 -22.03 -9.81 -5.72
C ARG A 288 -21.02 -10.77 -6.34
N CYS A 289 -21.17 -11.04 -7.65
CA CYS A 289 -20.20 -11.84 -8.40
C CYS A 289 -18.80 -11.21 -8.35
N TYR A 290 -18.69 -9.89 -8.48
CA TYR A 290 -17.43 -9.17 -8.37
C TYR A 290 -16.76 -9.35 -6.99
N VAL A 291 -17.51 -9.22 -5.90
CA VAL A 291 -16.96 -9.39 -4.53
C VAL A 291 -16.48 -10.83 -4.30
N LEU A 292 -17.23 -11.82 -4.80
CA LEU A 292 -16.81 -13.23 -4.75
C LEU A 292 -15.55 -13.48 -5.61
N ALA A 293 -15.48 -12.90 -6.81
CA ALA A 293 -14.28 -12.96 -7.65
C ALA A 293 -13.05 -12.37 -6.95
N LEU A 294 -13.23 -11.21 -6.28
CA LEU A 294 -12.19 -10.55 -5.49
C LEU A 294 -11.67 -11.47 -4.39
N GLY A 295 -12.59 -12.06 -3.60
CA GLY A 295 -12.22 -12.97 -2.50
C GLY A 295 -11.50 -14.23 -2.99
N CYS A 296 -12.00 -14.88 -4.05
CA CYS A 296 -11.37 -16.05 -4.63
C CYS A 296 -9.97 -15.74 -5.17
N THR A 297 -9.80 -14.64 -5.88
CA THR A 297 -8.51 -14.26 -6.50
C THR A 297 -7.47 -13.85 -5.44
N ASP A 298 -7.86 -13.09 -4.43
CA ASP A 298 -6.98 -12.72 -3.31
C ASP A 298 -6.53 -13.98 -2.54
N LEU A 299 -7.48 -14.87 -2.21
CA LEU A 299 -7.15 -16.12 -1.53
C LEU A 299 -6.27 -17.06 -2.39
N ALA A 300 -6.46 -17.07 -3.71
CA ALA A 300 -5.60 -17.82 -4.63
C ALA A 300 -4.14 -17.33 -4.57
N GLY A 301 -3.93 -16.02 -4.54
CA GLY A 301 -2.61 -15.40 -4.37
C GLY A 301 -1.97 -15.79 -3.03
N TYR A 302 -2.73 -15.72 -1.96
CA TYR A 302 -2.30 -16.16 -0.63
C TYR A 302 -1.89 -17.63 -0.61
N CYS A 303 -2.73 -18.53 -1.13
CA CYS A 303 -2.46 -19.95 -1.20
C CYS A 303 -1.21 -20.27 -2.05
N ARG A 304 -1.06 -19.60 -3.19
CA ARG A 304 0.12 -19.79 -4.05
C ARG A 304 1.41 -19.40 -3.32
N ALA A 305 1.42 -18.26 -2.64
CA ALA A 305 2.57 -17.82 -1.87
C ALA A 305 2.90 -18.80 -0.73
N CYS A 306 1.88 -19.30 -0.01
CA CYS A 306 2.03 -20.33 1.01
C CYS A 306 2.65 -21.62 0.44
N ALA A 307 2.14 -22.12 -0.68
CA ALA A 307 2.65 -23.36 -1.30
C ALA A 307 4.11 -23.22 -1.80
N GLN A 308 4.50 -22.04 -2.26
CA GLN A 308 5.87 -21.76 -2.72
C GLN A 308 6.89 -21.62 -1.59
N GLN A 309 6.46 -21.26 -0.38
CA GLN A 309 7.31 -21.15 0.81
C GLN A 309 7.34 -22.42 1.65
N ALA A 310 6.68 -23.51 1.22
CA ALA A 310 6.78 -24.81 1.86
C ALA A 310 8.26 -25.16 2.05
N PRO A 311 8.69 -25.63 3.24
CA PRO A 311 10.09 -25.73 3.60
C PRO A 311 10.83 -26.60 2.60
N GLN A 312 11.83 -26.02 1.91
CA GLN A 312 12.89 -26.85 1.34
C GLN A 312 13.44 -27.69 2.48
N PRO A 313 13.59 -29.02 2.28
CA PRO A 313 14.03 -29.91 3.34
C PRO A 313 15.28 -29.34 3.99
N ARG A 314 15.31 -29.35 5.32
CA ARG A 314 16.33 -28.75 6.21
C ARG A 314 17.81 -29.02 5.85
N ALA A 315 18.06 -29.96 4.92
CA ALA A 315 19.40 -30.35 4.46
C ALA A 315 20.21 -29.24 3.77
N ARG A 316 19.59 -28.14 3.30
CA ARG A 316 20.32 -27.05 2.63
C ARG A 316 20.66 -25.82 3.49
N ARG A 317 20.12 -25.72 4.73
CA ARG A 317 20.41 -24.58 5.62
C ARG A 317 21.70 -24.76 6.43
N HIS A 318 22.25 -25.98 6.58
CA HIS A 318 23.51 -26.23 7.27
C HIS A 318 24.76 -26.12 6.42
N ALA A 319 24.64 -26.07 5.09
CA ALA A 319 25.82 -25.94 4.22
C ALA A 319 26.26 -24.48 3.98
N ALA A 320 25.42 -23.49 4.28
CA ALA A 320 25.74 -22.08 4.07
C ALA A 320 26.34 -21.38 5.31
N SER A 321 26.41 -22.05 6.46
CA SER A 321 26.95 -21.46 7.70
C SER A 321 28.37 -21.94 8.07
N PHE A 322 29.04 -22.74 7.22
CA PHE A 322 30.41 -23.18 7.42
C PHE A 322 31.31 -22.68 6.28
N GLY A 323 31.57 -21.41 6.24
CA GLY A 323 32.49 -20.89 5.23
C GLY A 323 32.78 -19.41 5.33
N ILE A 324 33.12 -18.90 6.50
CA ILE A 324 33.96 -17.72 6.66
C ILE A 324 34.65 -17.83 8.03
N ALA A 325 35.77 -18.55 8.05
CA ALA A 325 36.81 -18.36 9.05
C ALA A 325 37.91 -17.53 8.38
N GLY A 326 38.19 -16.36 8.92
CA GLY A 326 39.40 -15.62 8.57
C GLY A 326 39.18 -14.15 8.24
N ALA A 327 38.88 -13.31 9.22
CA ALA A 327 39.26 -11.90 9.21
C ALA A 327 39.51 -11.45 10.65
N ALA A 328 40.70 -10.93 10.89
CA ALA A 328 41.28 -10.56 12.16
C ALA A 328 40.47 -9.58 12.98
N ALA A 329 40.50 -9.76 14.29
CA ALA A 329 39.98 -8.82 15.29
C ALA A 329 40.86 -7.56 15.35
N PRO A 330 40.25 -6.37 15.49
CA PRO A 330 40.97 -5.17 15.96
C PRO A 330 41.06 -5.17 17.49
N PRO A 331 42.04 -4.46 18.09
CA PRO A 331 42.43 -4.61 19.47
C PRO A 331 41.51 -3.88 20.48
N ASP A 332 41.57 -4.41 21.70
CA ASP A 332 40.98 -3.93 22.93
C ASP A 332 41.05 -2.41 23.15
N ALA A 333 39.91 -1.84 23.51
CA ALA A 333 39.87 -0.63 24.34
C ALA A 333 38.98 -0.93 25.54
N SER A 334 39.63 -1.31 26.62
CA SER A 334 39.08 -1.30 27.97
C SER A 334 38.78 0.14 28.41
N THR A 335 37.66 0.42 29.01
CA THR A 335 37.53 0.90 30.39
C THR A 335 36.14 1.44 30.67
N ALA A 336 35.66 1.02 31.78
CA ALA A 336 34.87 1.74 32.78
C ALA A 336 33.38 2.03 32.54
N GLY A 337 32.56 1.37 33.30
CA GLY A 337 31.78 2.04 34.34
C GLY A 337 30.28 2.15 34.09
N GLY A 338 29.52 1.49 34.91
CA GLY A 338 28.23 2.00 35.35
C GLY A 338 27.00 1.21 34.86
N GLU A 339 26.76 0.06 35.46
CA GLU A 339 25.40 -0.47 35.61
C GLU A 339 24.56 0.55 36.38
N GLN A 340 23.55 1.14 35.73
CA GLN A 340 22.41 1.73 36.43
C GLN A 340 21.16 0.92 36.04
N SER A 341 20.76 0.10 37.01
CA SER A 341 19.43 -0.44 37.14
C SER A 341 18.42 0.69 37.07
N LEU A 342 17.54 0.67 36.09
CA LEU A 342 16.35 1.50 36.06
C LEU A 342 15.17 0.63 36.49
N ASP A 343 14.76 0.85 37.74
CA ASP A 343 13.50 0.38 38.30
C ASP A 343 12.30 0.92 37.53
N PRO A 344 11.15 0.23 37.56
CA PRO A 344 9.96 0.62 36.82
C PRO A 344 9.35 1.88 37.45
N VAL A 345 9.18 2.92 36.65
CA VAL A 345 8.43 4.13 37.04
C VAL A 345 6.94 3.82 36.94
N ASP A 346 6.39 3.33 38.03
CA ASP A 346 4.99 3.52 38.39
C ASP A 346 4.86 4.92 39.03
N ASP A 347 3.74 5.59 38.68
CA ASP A 347 3.28 6.90 39.15
C ASP A 347 3.49 8.09 38.22
N LEU A 348 2.54 8.20 37.27
CA LEU A 348 2.02 9.51 36.81
C LEU A 348 0.49 9.51 36.97
N PRO A 349 -0.08 10.38 37.82
CA PRO A 349 -1.52 10.50 37.95
C PRO A 349 -2.10 11.34 36.81
N GLY A 350 -3.13 10.80 36.12
CA GLY A 350 -4.01 11.65 35.32
C GLY A 350 -4.20 11.32 33.87
N VAL A 351 -4.27 10.04 33.44
CA VAL A 351 -4.81 9.69 32.10
C VAL A 351 -5.80 8.52 32.22
N GLY A 352 -6.88 8.77 32.93
CA GLY A 352 -8.09 7.95 32.91
C GLY A 352 -9.04 8.43 31.82
N ARG A 353 -8.66 8.45 30.54
CA ARG A 353 -9.59 8.58 29.42
C ARG A 353 -9.52 7.31 28.59
N ALA A 354 -10.60 6.50 28.69
CA ALA A 354 -10.85 5.35 27.84
C ALA A 354 -10.56 5.73 26.38
N ASN A 355 -9.66 4.97 25.73
CA ASN A 355 -9.31 5.15 24.34
C ASN A 355 -10.57 4.96 23.46
N PRO A 356 -11.18 6.04 22.89
CA PRO A 356 -12.43 5.95 22.15
C PRO A 356 -12.32 5.06 20.90
N LEU A 357 -11.10 4.91 20.36
CA LEU A 357 -10.83 4.07 19.18
C LEU A 357 -10.89 2.58 19.52
N GLY A 358 -10.36 2.19 20.67
CA GLY A 358 -10.39 0.80 21.14
C GLY A 358 -11.78 0.33 21.51
N GLN A 359 -12.62 1.25 21.99
CA GLN A 359 -14.01 0.97 22.31
C GLN A 359 -14.86 0.86 21.04
N ARG A 360 -14.70 1.77 20.07
CA ARG A 360 -15.35 1.70 18.76
C ARG A 360 -14.96 0.47 17.93
N LEU A 361 -13.71 0.05 17.98
CA LEU A 361 -13.27 -1.18 17.29
C LEU A 361 -13.90 -2.43 17.91
N ARG A 362 -14.19 -2.44 19.23
CA ARG A 362 -14.94 -3.51 19.89
C ARG A 362 -16.42 -3.51 19.50
N GLU A 363 -17.05 -2.35 19.45
CA GLU A 363 -18.46 -2.19 19.03
C GLU A 363 -18.69 -2.58 17.57
N ILE A 364 -17.76 -2.27 16.67
CA ILE A 364 -17.82 -2.68 15.26
C ILE A 364 -17.71 -4.21 15.15
N ARG A 365 -16.89 -4.87 15.97
CA ARG A 365 -16.79 -6.33 16.00
C ARG A 365 -18.09 -7.01 16.45
N GLN A 366 -18.81 -6.43 17.42
CA GLN A 366 -20.09 -6.98 17.89
C GLN A 366 -21.24 -6.80 16.87
N LYS A 367 -21.14 -5.82 15.96
CA LYS A 367 -22.13 -5.58 14.92
C LYS A 367 -21.91 -6.34 13.62
N VAL A 368 -20.73 -6.98 13.45
CA VAL A 368 -20.33 -7.72 12.25
C VAL A 368 -20.25 -9.22 12.53
N ALA A 369 -20.30 -9.66 13.76
CA ALA A 369 -20.52 -11.05 14.18
C ALA A 369 -22.02 -11.35 14.27
#